data_6987bcfbde94da29a6f4470136bfdd27
#
_entry.id   6987bcfbde94da29a6f4470136bfdd27
#
_cell.length_a   1.000
_cell.length_b   1.000
_cell.length_c   1.000
_cell.angle_alpha   90.00
_cell.angle_beta   90.00
_cell.angle_gamma   90.00
#
_symmetry.space_group_name_H-M   'P 1'
#
loop_
_entity.id
_entity.type
_entity.pdbx_description
1 polymer ?
#
loop_
_entity_poly.entity_id
_entity_poly.type
_entity_poly.pdbx_seq_one_letter_code
_entity_poly.pdbx_strand_id
1 'polypeptide(L)'
;GSASAAAAAVGSMIRDGADEQGYDPAVTAATNAASSCSGLLIPPSNALITYSLASGGTSVAALFMAGYIPGIIWALCCCVVGVLLAVKLGYKGTPGKFDWKNLGVCTLRALPSLSLIIVVIGGIIGGVFSATEGSAIAVVYALVLAFCYRSINLKSLWKIIVDSAKMSGMVVFLVGVSNILGWVMAFLQIPDAVAAALLSLTSNKYIILLIMNVILLVSGTFMDVTPAILIFTPLFLPICQSFGMSTIHFGMILVYN
;
A
#
# COMPACT_ATOMS: atom_id res chain seq x y z
N GLY A 1 1.07 -0.28 5.05
CA GLY A 1 -0.18 -0.64 4.41
C GLY A 1 -1.01 0.58 3.94
N SER A 2 -0.52 1.82 4.16
CA SER A 2 -1.17 3.06 3.72
C SER A 2 -0.11 4.08 3.36
N ALA A 3 -0.17 4.65 2.14
CA ALA A 3 0.77 5.67 1.68
C ALA A 3 0.64 6.96 2.49
N SER A 4 -0.59 7.40 2.77
CA SER A 4 -0.85 8.61 3.55
C SER A 4 -0.33 8.50 4.99
N ALA A 5 -0.51 7.36 5.64
CA ALA A 5 0.03 7.12 6.96
C ALA A 5 1.56 7.06 6.96
N ALA A 6 2.17 6.44 5.94
CA ALA A 6 3.62 6.40 5.77
C ALA A 6 4.18 7.82 5.54
N ALA A 7 3.54 8.61 4.65
CA ALA A 7 3.93 9.99 4.40
C ALA A 7 3.87 10.86 5.66
N ALA A 8 2.81 10.73 6.45
CA ALA A 8 2.66 11.49 7.68
C ALA A 8 3.70 11.08 8.74
N ALA A 9 3.90 9.77 8.96
CA ALA A 9 4.81 9.27 9.97
C ALA A 9 6.28 9.58 9.61
N VAL A 10 6.71 9.20 8.41
CA VAL A 10 8.10 9.43 7.97
C VAL A 10 8.36 10.91 7.76
N GLY A 11 7.42 11.64 7.14
CA GLY A 11 7.54 13.07 6.91
C GLY A 11 7.73 13.87 8.20
N SER A 12 7.01 13.52 9.28
CA SER A 12 7.20 14.15 10.58
C SER A 12 8.57 13.85 11.20
N MET A 13 9.15 12.68 10.95
CA MET A 13 10.45 12.29 11.49
C MET A 13 11.62 12.95 10.76
N ILE A 14 11.52 13.11 9.43
CA ILE A 14 12.63 13.64 8.63
C ILE A 14 12.64 15.16 8.53
N ARG A 15 11.49 15.81 8.79
CA ARG A 15 11.31 17.25 8.60
C ARG A 15 12.35 18.08 9.35
N ASP A 16 12.46 17.86 10.66
CA ASP A 16 13.32 18.67 11.51
C ASP A 16 14.80 18.52 11.08
N GLY A 17 15.24 17.30 10.79
CA GLY A 17 16.60 17.05 10.30
C GLY A 17 16.86 17.59 8.90
N ALA A 18 15.85 17.63 8.04
CA ALA A 18 15.98 18.22 6.71
C ALA A 18 16.06 19.75 6.78
N ASP A 19 15.24 20.39 7.65
CA ASP A 19 15.25 21.82 7.87
C ASP A 19 16.61 22.28 8.47
N GLU A 20 17.15 21.54 9.46
CA GLU A 20 18.45 21.82 10.06
C GLU A 20 19.62 21.71 9.06
N GLN A 21 19.49 20.81 8.07
CA GLN A 21 20.52 20.62 7.05
C GLN A 21 20.34 21.51 5.82
N GLY A 22 19.31 22.37 5.82
CA GLY A 22 19.04 23.34 4.75
C GLY A 22 18.51 22.70 3.45
N TYR A 23 17.84 21.55 3.54
CA TYR A 23 17.14 20.98 2.39
C TYR A 23 15.92 21.81 2.02
N ASP A 24 15.65 21.93 0.72
CA ASP A 24 14.45 22.58 0.22
C ASP A 24 13.20 21.81 0.71
N PRO A 25 12.28 22.46 1.43
CA PRO A 25 11.06 21.83 1.93
C PRO A 25 10.20 21.21 0.81
N ALA A 26 10.19 21.81 -0.38
CA ALA A 26 9.43 21.29 -1.52
C ALA A 26 10.04 19.95 -2.03
N VAL A 27 11.37 19.87 -2.10
CA VAL A 27 12.06 18.63 -2.50
C VAL A 27 11.88 17.54 -1.45
N THR A 28 11.99 17.89 -0.17
CA THR A 28 11.77 16.96 0.95
C THR A 28 10.35 16.43 0.94
N ALA A 29 9.34 17.30 0.77
CA ALA A 29 7.94 16.91 0.70
C ALA A 29 7.65 16.03 -0.52
N ALA A 30 8.16 16.38 -1.70
CA ALA A 30 7.98 15.60 -2.93
C ALA A 30 8.61 14.20 -2.81
N THR A 31 9.83 14.12 -2.26
CA THR A 31 10.53 12.85 -2.04
C THR A 31 9.77 11.98 -1.04
N ASN A 32 9.28 12.56 0.06
CA ASN A 32 8.47 11.85 1.04
C ASN A 32 7.16 11.34 0.43
N ALA A 33 6.45 12.17 -0.34
CA ALA A 33 5.22 11.78 -1.02
C ALA A 33 5.44 10.63 -2.01
N ALA A 34 6.45 10.73 -2.87
CA ALA A 34 6.77 9.70 -3.85
C ALA A 34 7.20 8.37 -3.18
N SER A 35 8.05 8.44 -2.15
CA SER A 35 8.54 7.24 -1.47
C SER A 35 7.47 6.56 -0.62
N SER A 36 6.49 7.31 -0.12
CA SER A 36 5.40 6.77 0.70
C SER A 36 4.50 5.77 -0.04
N CYS A 37 4.45 5.83 -1.38
CA CYS A 37 3.73 4.86 -2.20
C CYS A 37 4.25 3.44 -2.00
N SER A 38 5.55 3.26 -1.65
CA SER A 38 6.09 1.94 -1.28
C SER A 38 5.36 1.30 -0.11
N GLY A 39 4.77 2.10 0.78
CA GLY A 39 3.98 1.62 1.91
C GLY A 39 2.64 0.99 1.54
N LEU A 40 2.14 1.20 0.31
CA LEU A 40 0.99 0.46 -0.23
C LEU A 40 1.40 -0.85 -0.88
N LEU A 41 2.59 -0.90 -1.46
CA LEU A 41 3.05 -1.99 -2.31
C LEU A 41 3.72 -3.10 -1.51
N ILE A 42 4.53 -2.71 -0.52
CA ILE A 42 5.24 -3.67 0.34
C ILE A 42 4.31 -4.14 1.47
N PRO A 43 4.11 -5.45 1.61
CA PRO A 43 3.25 -6.00 2.66
C PRO A 43 3.69 -5.62 4.10
N PRO A 44 2.73 -5.51 5.01
CA PRO A 44 1.29 -5.70 4.87
C PRO A 44 0.60 -4.51 4.18
N SER A 45 -0.26 -4.78 3.19
CA SER A 45 -0.91 -3.76 2.37
C SER A 45 -2.44 -3.85 2.47
N ASN A 46 -3.08 -2.77 2.90
CA ASN A 46 -4.54 -2.66 2.92
C ASN A 46 -5.15 -2.74 1.50
N ALA A 47 -4.47 -2.16 0.52
CA ALA A 47 -4.91 -2.20 -0.86
C ALA A 47 -4.97 -3.63 -1.40
N LEU A 48 -3.95 -4.44 -1.16
CA LEU A 48 -3.91 -5.85 -1.57
C LEU A 48 -4.97 -6.69 -0.85
N ILE A 49 -5.25 -6.41 0.42
CA ILE A 49 -6.33 -7.08 1.17
C ILE A 49 -7.70 -6.69 0.61
N THR A 50 -7.93 -5.40 0.34
CA THR A 50 -9.17 -4.92 -0.27
C THR A 50 -9.37 -5.52 -1.66
N TYR A 51 -8.31 -5.61 -2.45
CA TYR A 51 -8.35 -6.28 -3.76
C TYR A 51 -8.69 -7.77 -3.63
N SER A 52 -8.12 -8.48 -2.66
CA SER A 52 -8.47 -9.88 -2.39
C SER A 52 -9.99 -10.06 -2.18
N LEU A 53 -10.61 -9.17 -1.43
CA LEU A 53 -12.06 -9.18 -1.20
C LEU A 53 -12.84 -8.86 -2.49
N ALA A 54 -12.44 -7.81 -3.22
CA ALA A 54 -13.11 -7.36 -4.43
C ALA A 54 -13.00 -8.37 -5.59
N SER A 55 -11.92 -9.13 -5.65
CA SER A 55 -11.64 -10.12 -6.71
C SER A 55 -12.27 -11.50 -6.45
N GLY A 56 -13.09 -11.65 -5.41
CA GLY A 56 -13.73 -12.92 -5.07
C GLY A 56 -12.82 -13.91 -4.33
N GLY A 57 -11.84 -13.41 -3.58
CA GLY A 57 -11.01 -14.23 -2.68
C GLY A 57 -9.64 -14.63 -3.24
N THR A 58 -9.03 -13.79 -4.07
CA THR A 58 -7.62 -13.99 -4.46
C THR A 58 -6.73 -14.09 -3.22
N SER A 59 -5.83 -15.06 -3.18
CA SER A 59 -4.97 -15.34 -2.01
C SER A 59 -4.17 -14.11 -1.58
N VAL A 60 -4.37 -13.65 -0.35
CA VAL A 60 -3.63 -12.54 0.26
C VAL A 60 -2.14 -12.83 0.34
N ALA A 61 -1.77 -14.08 0.70
CA ALA A 61 -0.36 -14.50 0.76
C ALA A 61 0.31 -14.41 -0.62
N ALA A 62 -0.37 -14.85 -1.68
CA ALA A 62 0.13 -14.76 -3.05
C ALA A 62 0.26 -13.31 -3.53
N LEU A 63 -0.69 -12.44 -3.20
CA LEU A 63 -0.63 -11.01 -3.47
C LEU A 63 0.53 -10.34 -2.71
N PHE A 64 0.73 -10.69 -1.45
CA PHE A 64 1.86 -10.20 -0.66
C PHE A 64 3.20 -10.59 -1.29
N MET A 65 3.36 -11.86 -1.67
CA MET A 65 4.57 -12.32 -2.36
C MET A 65 4.81 -11.58 -3.67
N ALA A 66 3.76 -11.36 -4.46
CA ALA A 66 3.84 -10.63 -5.72
C ALA A 66 4.21 -9.15 -5.53
N GLY A 67 3.81 -8.53 -4.41
CA GLY A 67 4.05 -7.12 -4.11
C GLY A 67 5.50 -6.76 -3.77
N TYR A 68 6.31 -7.71 -3.31
CA TYR A 68 7.69 -7.43 -2.87
C TYR A 68 8.58 -6.93 -4.01
N ILE A 69 8.60 -7.64 -5.14
CA ILE A 69 9.51 -7.30 -6.24
C ILE A 69 9.24 -5.89 -6.78
N PRO A 70 7.98 -5.57 -7.18
CA PRO A 70 7.68 -4.23 -7.66
C PRO A 70 7.88 -3.16 -6.58
N GLY A 71 7.52 -3.45 -5.32
CA GLY A 71 7.71 -2.51 -4.21
C GLY A 71 9.17 -2.17 -3.96
N ILE A 72 10.07 -3.17 -4.04
CA ILE A 72 11.52 -2.95 -3.93
C ILE A 72 12.04 -2.14 -5.13
N ILE A 73 11.59 -2.44 -6.35
CA ILE A 73 11.97 -1.69 -7.54
C ILE A 73 11.56 -0.22 -7.38
N TRP A 74 10.33 0.04 -6.95
CA TRP A 74 9.84 1.40 -6.69
C TRP A 74 10.72 2.13 -5.66
N ALA A 75 11.01 1.49 -4.53
CA ALA A 75 11.85 2.06 -3.49
C ALA A 75 13.27 2.38 -4.00
N LEU A 76 13.87 1.48 -4.77
CA LEU A 76 15.18 1.71 -5.40
C LEU A 76 15.14 2.86 -6.40
N CYS A 77 14.11 2.96 -7.24
CA CYS A 77 13.94 4.09 -8.15
C CYS A 77 13.85 5.42 -7.39
N CYS A 78 13.06 5.47 -6.31
CA CYS A 78 12.98 6.66 -5.46
C CYS A 78 14.33 7.00 -4.82
N CYS A 79 15.09 6.02 -4.34
CA CYS A 79 16.44 6.23 -3.82
C CYS A 79 17.38 6.81 -4.88
N VAL A 80 17.39 6.25 -6.08
CA VAL A 80 18.22 6.74 -7.20
C VAL A 80 17.89 8.19 -7.55
N VAL A 81 16.59 8.49 -7.71
CA VAL A 81 16.14 9.87 -8.02
C VAL A 81 16.49 10.81 -6.87
N GLY A 82 16.28 10.40 -5.61
CA GLY A 82 16.65 11.19 -4.43
C GLY A 82 18.12 11.52 -4.38
N VAL A 83 18.99 10.54 -4.64
CA VAL A 83 20.45 10.76 -4.69
C VAL A 83 20.84 11.70 -5.84
N LEU A 84 20.26 11.51 -7.04
CA LEU A 84 20.53 12.37 -8.18
C LEU A 84 20.11 13.83 -7.91
N LEU A 85 18.95 14.03 -7.28
CA LEU A 85 18.48 15.35 -6.87
C LEU A 85 19.40 15.98 -5.81
N ALA A 86 19.80 15.21 -4.80
CA ALA A 86 20.71 15.68 -3.76
C ALA A 86 22.05 16.13 -4.32
N VAL A 87 22.62 15.36 -5.25
CA VAL A 87 23.88 15.72 -5.94
C VAL A 87 23.68 16.97 -6.80
N LYS A 88 22.59 17.05 -7.57
CA LYS A 88 22.29 18.18 -8.45
C LYS A 88 22.07 19.49 -7.68
N LEU A 89 21.44 19.43 -6.53
CA LEU A 89 21.14 20.57 -5.66
C LEU A 89 22.30 20.90 -4.71
N GLY A 90 23.36 20.10 -4.72
CA GLY A 90 24.57 20.32 -3.91
C GLY A 90 24.35 20.07 -2.42
N TYR A 91 23.37 19.27 -2.04
CA TYR A 91 23.12 18.90 -0.65
C TYR A 91 24.30 18.07 -0.12
N LYS A 92 24.82 18.49 1.02
CA LYS A 92 25.95 17.81 1.69
C LYS A 92 25.40 17.12 2.93
N GLY A 93 25.70 15.86 3.08
CA GLY A 93 25.39 15.13 4.32
C GLY A 93 26.13 15.74 5.52
N THR A 94 25.63 15.47 6.71
CA THR A 94 26.28 15.91 7.95
C THR A 94 27.69 15.34 8.03
N PRO A 95 28.75 16.19 8.16
CA PRO A 95 30.12 15.69 8.30
C PRO A 95 30.24 14.99 9.65
N GLY A 96 30.29 13.68 9.64
CA GLY A 96 30.46 12.87 10.85
C GLY A 96 30.95 11.47 10.51
N LYS A 97 31.69 10.84 11.43
CA LYS A 97 32.06 9.44 11.30
C LYS A 97 30.82 8.59 11.59
N PHE A 98 30.54 7.61 10.73
CA PHE A 98 29.46 6.65 10.92
C PHE A 98 29.67 5.89 12.24
N ASP A 99 28.72 6.04 13.17
CA ASP A 99 28.80 5.42 14.50
C ASP A 99 28.11 4.06 14.50
N TRP A 100 28.88 3.01 14.24
CA TRP A 100 28.43 1.62 14.28
C TRP A 100 27.84 1.22 15.62
N LYS A 101 28.33 1.78 16.74
CA LYS A 101 27.85 1.47 18.07
C LYS A 101 26.45 2.03 18.29
N ASN A 102 26.23 3.27 17.85
CA ASN A 102 24.90 3.90 17.93
C ASN A 102 23.89 3.18 17.02
N LEU A 103 24.30 2.81 15.80
CA LEU A 103 23.47 1.99 14.91
C LEU A 103 23.05 0.67 15.56
N GLY A 104 23.98 -0.05 16.20
CA GLY A 104 23.68 -1.29 16.91
C GLY A 104 22.69 -1.11 18.05
N VAL A 105 22.85 -0.06 18.85
CA VAL A 105 21.93 0.27 19.95
C VAL A 105 20.54 0.64 19.41
N CYS A 106 20.45 1.45 18.37
CA CYS A 106 19.19 1.83 17.75
C CYS A 106 18.49 0.61 17.14
N THR A 107 19.21 -0.26 16.47
CA THR A 107 18.67 -1.50 15.91
C THR A 107 18.12 -2.42 17.01
N LEU A 108 18.87 -2.61 18.10
CA LEU A 108 18.41 -3.42 19.25
C LEU A 108 17.12 -2.83 19.88
N ARG A 109 17.01 -1.51 19.98
CA ARG A 109 15.80 -0.85 20.49
C ARG A 109 14.63 -0.97 19.53
N ALA A 110 14.86 -1.02 18.24
CA ALA A 110 13.84 -1.19 17.22
C ALA A 110 13.39 -2.66 17.04
N LEU A 111 14.21 -3.64 17.46
CA LEU A 111 13.93 -5.06 17.30
C LEU A 111 12.52 -5.49 17.77
N PRO A 112 12.01 -5.07 18.93
CA PRO A 112 10.69 -5.48 19.35
C PRO A 112 9.57 -4.98 18.40
N SER A 113 9.73 -3.79 17.83
CA SER A 113 8.77 -3.26 16.84
C SER A 113 8.92 -3.92 15.48
N LEU A 114 10.15 -4.18 15.05
CA LEU A 114 10.44 -4.84 13.78
C LEU A 114 10.05 -6.32 13.79
N SER A 115 10.16 -7.00 14.92
CA SER A 115 9.76 -8.41 15.05
C SER A 115 8.26 -8.63 14.82
N LEU A 116 7.41 -7.63 15.10
CA LEU A 116 5.99 -7.67 14.75
C LEU A 116 5.79 -7.92 13.25
N ILE A 117 6.53 -7.18 12.42
CA ILE A 117 6.44 -7.31 10.96
C ILE A 117 6.87 -8.71 10.53
N ILE A 118 7.98 -9.19 11.06
CA ILE A 118 8.53 -10.51 10.74
C ILE A 118 7.56 -11.62 11.15
N VAL A 119 7.00 -11.54 12.35
CA VAL A 119 6.05 -12.54 12.86
C VAL A 119 4.77 -12.57 12.03
N VAL A 120 4.17 -11.40 11.77
CA VAL A 120 2.89 -11.34 11.05
C VAL A 120 3.05 -11.75 9.59
N ILE A 121 4.00 -11.13 8.88
CA ILE A 121 4.20 -11.41 7.46
C ILE A 121 4.77 -12.82 7.28
N GLY A 122 5.77 -13.19 8.05
CA GLY A 122 6.37 -14.53 7.99
C GLY A 122 5.36 -15.63 8.29
N GLY A 123 4.46 -15.43 9.25
CA GLY A 123 3.41 -16.37 9.57
C GLY A 123 2.33 -16.49 8.49
N ILE A 124 1.94 -15.38 7.85
CA ILE A 124 0.97 -15.41 6.73
C ILE A 124 1.58 -16.08 5.50
N ILE A 125 2.80 -15.72 5.13
CA ILE A 125 3.50 -16.30 3.97
C ILE A 125 3.83 -17.76 4.22
N GLY A 126 4.26 -18.12 5.43
CA GLY A 126 4.52 -19.49 5.84
C GLY A 126 3.28 -20.37 5.99
N GLY A 127 2.07 -19.79 5.83
CA GLY A 127 0.81 -20.51 5.96
C GLY A 127 0.48 -20.94 7.40
N VAL A 128 1.17 -20.39 8.40
CA VAL A 128 0.94 -20.72 9.82
C VAL A 128 -0.40 -20.17 10.28
N PHE A 129 -0.77 -19.00 9.79
CA PHE A 129 -2.07 -18.36 10.06
C PHE A 129 -2.58 -17.55 8.87
N SER A 130 -3.89 -17.35 8.84
CA SER A 130 -4.58 -16.51 7.85
C SER A 130 -4.28 -15.03 8.06
N ALA A 131 -4.59 -14.18 7.07
CA ALA A 131 -4.44 -12.73 7.20
C ALA A 131 -5.27 -12.16 8.37
N THR A 132 -6.45 -12.74 8.65
CA THR A 132 -7.32 -12.34 9.76
C THR A 132 -6.68 -12.67 11.11
N GLU A 133 -6.17 -13.88 11.28
CA GLU A 133 -5.46 -14.30 12.50
C GLU A 133 -4.18 -13.49 12.70
N GLY A 134 -3.43 -13.24 11.61
CA GLY A 134 -2.25 -12.38 11.63
C GLY A 134 -2.56 -10.96 12.09
N SER A 135 -3.70 -10.40 11.68
CA SER A 135 -4.12 -9.07 12.14
C SER A 135 -4.47 -9.05 13.63
N ALA A 136 -5.12 -10.10 14.14
CA ALA A 136 -5.40 -10.23 15.58
C ALA A 136 -4.11 -10.34 16.40
N ILE A 137 -3.16 -11.14 15.94
CA ILE A 137 -1.82 -11.25 16.56
C ILE A 137 -1.12 -9.88 16.56
N ALA A 138 -1.19 -9.16 15.43
CA ALA A 138 -0.60 -7.81 15.32
C ALA A 138 -1.18 -6.84 16.34
N VAL A 139 -2.50 -6.84 16.53
CA VAL A 139 -3.17 -5.97 17.52
C VAL A 139 -2.73 -6.31 18.93
N VAL A 140 -2.76 -7.60 19.32
CA VAL A 140 -2.35 -8.02 20.65
C VAL A 140 -0.89 -7.68 20.91
N TYR A 141 0.00 -7.97 19.96
CA TYR A 141 1.42 -7.65 20.08
C TYR A 141 1.68 -6.15 20.20
N ALA A 142 1.03 -5.34 19.35
CA ALA A 142 1.14 -3.88 19.41
C ALA A 142 0.65 -3.31 20.74
N LEU A 143 -0.45 -3.84 21.29
CA LEU A 143 -0.97 -3.45 22.61
C LEU A 143 0.04 -3.79 23.71
N VAL A 144 0.61 -4.99 23.71
CA VAL A 144 1.63 -5.40 24.69
C VAL A 144 2.82 -4.45 24.64
N LEU A 145 3.36 -4.14 23.44
CA LEU A 145 4.46 -3.19 23.30
C LEU A 145 4.09 -1.79 23.78
N ALA A 146 2.89 -1.32 23.43
CA ALA A 146 2.42 0.00 23.81
C ALA A 146 2.29 0.16 25.33
N PHE A 147 1.85 -0.88 26.04
CA PHE A 147 1.83 -0.90 27.50
C PHE A 147 3.24 -1.00 28.09
N CYS A 148 4.11 -1.84 27.53
CA CYS A 148 5.51 -1.96 27.98
C CYS A 148 6.27 -0.63 27.83
N TYR A 149 6.05 0.09 26.74
CA TYR A 149 6.66 1.39 26.49
C TYR A 149 5.93 2.55 27.19
N ARG A 150 4.83 2.27 27.90
CA ARG A 150 3.99 3.27 28.55
C ARG A 150 3.53 4.39 27.60
N SER A 151 3.37 4.08 26.33
CA SER A 151 2.99 5.04 25.29
C SER A 151 1.48 5.26 25.21
N ILE A 152 0.67 4.37 25.77
CA ILE A 152 -0.79 4.43 25.74
C ILE A 152 -1.35 4.44 27.16
N ASN A 153 -2.34 5.31 27.39
CA ASN A 153 -3.20 5.31 28.57
C ASN A 153 -4.62 4.83 28.18
N LEU A 154 -5.43 4.54 29.18
CA LEU A 154 -6.79 4.00 28.98
C LEU A 154 -7.68 4.93 28.13
N LYS A 155 -7.51 6.25 28.26
CA LYS A 155 -8.26 7.26 27.50
C LYS A 155 -7.84 7.30 26.02
N SER A 156 -6.53 7.18 25.75
CA SER A 156 -6.00 7.08 24.38
C SER A 156 -6.43 5.77 23.74
N LEU A 157 -6.41 4.65 24.48
CA LEU A 157 -6.86 3.36 23.98
C LEU A 157 -8.32 3.40 23.55
N TRP A 158 -9.21 4.01 24.36
CA TRP A 158 -10.61 4.16 24.00
C TRP A 158 -10.79 4.96 22.70
N LYS A 159 -10.04 6.06 22.54
CA LYS A 159 -10.06 6.87 21.32
C LYS A 159 -9.61 6.04 20.11
N ILE A 160 -8.51 5.29 20.23
CA ILE A 160 -8.01 4.42 19.15
C ILE A 160 -9.06 3.39 18.73
N ILE A 161 -9.74 2.75 19.72
CA ILE A 161 -10.80 1.77 19.42
C ILE A 161 -11.95 2.43 18.65
N VAL A 162 -12.41 3.59 19.08
CA VAL A 162 -13.51 4.31 18.40
C VAL A 162 -13.11 4.73 17.00
N ASP A 163 -11.91 5.28 16.80
CA ASP A 163 -11.43 5.71 15.50
C ASP A 163 -11.22 4.49 14.56
N SER A 164 -10.71 3.37 15.08
CA SER A 164 -10.58 2.12 14.34
C SER A 164 -11.94 1.55 13.93
N ALA A 165 -12.92 1.60 14.84
CA ALA A 165 -14.29 1.15 14.54
C ALA A 165 -14.94 1.99 13.44
N LYS A 166 -14.74 3.32 13.46
CA LYS A 166 -15.22 4.21 12.40
C LYS A 166 -14.59 3.88 11.04
N MET A 167 -13.26 3.71 10.99
CA MET A 167 -12.57 3.33 9.74
C MET A 167 -13.04 1.97 9.23
N SER A 168 -13.13 0.98 10.09
CA SER A 168 -13.61 -0.36 9.72
C SER A 168 -15.06 -0.30 9.21
N GLY A 169 -15.92 0.46 9.87
CA GLY A 169 -17.31 0.66 9.44
C GLY A 169 -17.41 1.30 8.05
N MET A 170 -16.57 2.31 7.79
CA MET A 170 -16.50 2.95 6.47
C MET A 170 -16.06 1.94 5.39
N VAL A 171 -15.02 1.15 5.63
CA VAL A 171 -14.54 0.16 4.66
C VAL A 171 -15.59 -0.92 4.41
N VAL A 172 -16.22 -1.46 5.45
CA VAL A 172 -17.29 -2.47 5.31
C VAL A 172 -18.49 -1.90 4.52
N PHE A 173 -18.88 -0.66 4.80
CA PHE A 173 -19.95 0.01 4.04
C PHE A 173 -19.57 0.16 2.56
N LEU A 174 -18.35 0.62 2.26
CA LEU A 174 -17.87 0.76 0.87
C LEU A 174 -17.84 -0.60 0.15
N VAL A 175 -17.37 -1.66 0.80
CA VAL A 175 -17.40 -3.02 0.23
C VAL A 175 -18.83 -3.47 -0.05
N GLY A 176 -19.76 -3.22 0.86
CA GLY A 176 -21.17 -3.54 0.67
C GLY A 176 -21.78 -2.84 -0.55
N VAL A 177 -21.58 -1.52 -0.65
CA VAL A 177 -22.05 -0.72 -1.80
C VAL A 177 -21.42 -1.19 -3.11
N SER A 178 -20.10 -1.48 -3.09
CA SER A 178 -19.38 -1.97 -4.28
C SER A 178 -19.86 -3.34 -4.74
N ASN A 179 -20.24 -4.23 -3.83
CA ASN A 179 -20.82 -5.51 -4.19
C ASN A 179 -22.16 -5.32 -4.93
N ILE A 180 -23.00 -4.38 -4.48
CA ILE A 180 -24.24 -4.02 -5.18
C ILE A 180 -23.90 -3.46 -6.57
N LEU A 181 -22.95 -2.54 -6.68
CA LEU A 181 -22.49 -2.00 -7.96
C LEU A 181 -21.98 -3.11 -8.88
N GLY A 182 -21.16 -4.02 -8.37
CA GLY A 182 -20.65 -5.18 -9.14
C GLY A 182 -21.77 -6.07 -9.65
N TRP A 183 -22.79 -6.32 -8.82
CA TRP A 183 -23.96 -7.09 -9.24
C TRP A 183 -24.76 -6.36 -10.35
N VAL A 184 -25.01 -5.06 -10.20
CA VAL A 184 -25.70 -4.25 -11.21
C VAL A 184 -24.92 -4.23 -12.53
N MET A 185 -23.60 -4.05 -12.47
CA MET A 185 -22.74 -4.07 -13.66
C MET A 185 -22.79 -5.43 -14.37
N ALA A 186 -22.75 -6.52 -13.61
CA ALA A 186 -22.86 -7.86 -14.18
C ALA A 186 -24.23 -8.11 -14.80
N PHE A 187 -25.31 -7.68 -14.13
CA PHE A 187 -26.67 -7.81 -14.64
C PHE A 187 -26.90 -7.01 -15.94
N LEU A 188 -26.32 -5.82 -16.03
CA LEU A 188 -26.38 -4.97 -17.22
C LEU A 188 -25.32 -5.33 -18.29
N GLN A 189 -24.52 -6.36 -18.05
CA GLN A 189 -23.44 -6.81 -18.94
C GLN A 189 -22.44 -5.67 -19.31
N ILE A 190 -22.25 -4.73 -18.38
CA ILE A 190 -21.33 -3.60 -18.59
C ILE A 190 -19.89 -4.05 -18.87
N PRO A 191 -19.30 -5.03 -18.12
CA PRO A 191 -17.96 -5.53 -18.42
C PRO A 191 -17.85 -6.07 -19.84
N ASP A 192 -18.86 -6.77 -20.35
CA ASP A 192 -18.87 -7.32 -21.71
C ASP A 192 -18.98 -6.22 -22.76
N ALA A 193 -19.79 -5.19 -22.53
CA ALA A 193 -19.87 -4.03 -23.39
C ALA A 193 -18.56 -3.24 -23.44
N VAL A 194 -17.91 -3.04 -22.29
CA VAL A 194 -16.59 -2.39 -22.21
C VAL A 194 -15.51 -3.23 -22.92
N ALA A 195 -15.53 -4.57 -22.71
CA ALA A 195 -14.64 -5.48 -23.39
C ALA A 195 -14.81 -5.41 -24.91
N ALA A 196 -16.05 -5.45 -25.41
CA ALA A 196 -16.36 -5.33 -26.85
C ALA A 196 -15.89 -3.98 -27.41
N ALA A 197 -16.09 -2.88 -26.68
CA ALA A 197 -15.60 -1.56 -27.07
C ALA A 197 -14.06 -1.52 -27.16
N LEU A 198 -13.36 -2.05 -26.16
CA LEU A 198 -11.89 -2.12 -26.15
C LEU A 198 -11.35 -3.02 -27.28
N LEU A 199 -11.98 -4.18 -27.50
CA LEU A 199 -11.60 -5.11 -28.57
C LEU A 199 -11.89 -4.56 -29.98
N SER A 200 -12.89 -3.67 -30.11
CA SER A 200 -13.15 -2.96 -31.38
C SER A 200 -12.04 -1.97 -31.74
N LEU A 201 -11.34 -1.42 -30.75
CA LEU A 201 -10.22 -0.52 -30.94
C LEU A 201 -8.94 -1.27 -31.31
N THR A 202 -8.70 -2.44 -30.70
CA THR A 202 -7.51 -3.23 -30.95
C THR A 202 -7.65 -4.66 -30.41
N SER A 203 -7.05 -5.61 -31.13
CA SER A 203 -6.91 -7.00 -30.70
C SER A 203 -5.63 -7.24 -29.86
N ASN A 204 -4.78 -6.22 -29.71
CA ASN A 204 -3.53 -6.34 -29.00
C ASN A 204 -3.74 -6.14 -27.49
N LYS A 205 -3.56 -7.21 -26.72
CA LYS A 205 -3.71 -7.18 -25.24
C LYS A 205 -2.87 -6.10 -24.54
N TYR A 206 -1.69 -5.78 -25.06
CA TYR A 206 -0.82 -4.77 -24.45
C TYR A 206 -1.36 -3.36 -24.62
N ILE A 207 -1.99 -3.07 -25.76
CA ILE A 207 -2.62 -1.77 -26.00
C ILE A 207 -3.88 -1.64 -25.13
N ILE A 208 -4.66 -2.70 -24.98
CA ILE A 208 -5.82 -2.70 -24.07
C ILE A 208 -5.37 -2.43 -22.63
N LEU A 209 -4.34 -3.12 -22.16
CA LEU A 209 -3.78 -2.88 -20.84
C LEU A 209 -3.26 -1.45 -20.66
N LEU A 210 -2.64 -0.88 -21.70
CA LEU A 210 -2.18 0.50 -21.68
C LEU A 210 -3.36 1.47 -21.54
N ILE A 211 -4.45 1.26 -22.30
CA ILE A 211 -5.66 2.09 -22.20
C ILE A 211 -6.25 1.98 -20.79
N MET A 212 -6.35 0.76 -20.24
CA MET A 212 -6.83 0.55 -18.88
C MET A 212 -5.95 1.27 -17.85
N ASN A 213 -4.62 1.20 -17.99
CA ASN A 213 -3.68 1.93 -17.14
C ASN A 213 -3.90 3.44 -17.20
N VAL A 214 -4.12 4.01 -18.38
CA VAL A 214 -4.41 5.44 -18.51
C VAL A 214 -5.71 5.81 -17.81
N ILE A 215 -6.76 4.99 -17.95
CA ILE A 215 -8.04 5.20 -17.25
C ILE A 215 -7.83 5.15 -15.73
N LEU A 216 -7.10 4.16 -15.25
CA LEU A 216 -6.81 4.01 -13.81
C LEU A 216 -6.00 5.19 -13.27
N LEU A 217 -4.98 5.63 -14.01
CA LEU A 217 -4.13 6.76 -13.63
C LEU A 217 -4.92 8.07 -13.57
N VAL A 218 -5.79 8.33 -14.54
CA VAL A 218 -6.67 9.50 -14.52
C VAL A 218 -7.64 9.41 -13.34
N SER A 219 -8.26 8.25 -13.13
CA SER A 219 -9.20 8.04 -12.01
C SER A 219 -8.51 8.18 -10.65
N GLY A 220 -7.29 7.67 -10.51
CA GLY A 220 -6.49 7.72 -9.29
C GLY A 220 -6.10 9.15 -8.86
N THR A 221 -6.12 10.13 -9.78
CA THR A 221 -5.93 11.55 -9.40
C THR A 221 -7.10 12.12 -8.60
N PHE A 222 -8.29 11.53 -8.71
CA PHE A 222 -9.53 12.02 -8.08
C PHE A 222 -10.07 11.10 -6.99
N MET A 223 -9.62 9.85 -6.96
CA MET A 223 -10.16 8.81 -6.09
C MET A 223 -9.08 8.24 -5.17
N ASP A 224 -9.46 7.88 -3.95
CA ASP A 224 -8.60 7.10 -3.08
C ASP A 224 -8.48 5.64 -3.59
N VAL A 225 -7.40 4.97 -3.18
CA VAL A 225 -7.06 3.60 -3.63
C VAL A 225 -8.18 2.60 -3.34
N THR A 226 -8.81 2.70 -2.15
CA THR A 226 -9.85 1.75 -1.74
C THR A 226 -11.10 1.80 -2.64
N PRO A 227 -11.74 2.95 -2.89
CA PRO A 227 -12.82 3.05 -3.85
C PRO A 227 -12.43 2.64 -5.27
N ALA A 228 -11.24 3.03 -5.72
CA ALA A 228 -10.75 2.67 -7.05
C ALA A 228 -10.68 1.14 -7.23
N ILE A 229 -10.10 0.42 -6.26
CA ILE A 229 -10.05 -1.04 -6.27
C ILE A 229 -11.46 -1.64 -6.34
N LEU A 230 -12.37 -1.15 -5.50
CA LEU A 230 -13.72 -1.70 -5.42
C LEU A 230 -14.56 -1.48 -6.69
N ILE A 231 -14.33 -0.40 -7.42
CA ILE A 231 -15.04 -0.06 -8.66
C ILE A 231 -14.41 -0.75 -9.87
N PHE A 232 -13.08 -0.67 -10.01
CA PHE A 232 -12.41 -1.15 -11.23
C PHE A 232 -12.13 -2.65 -11.22
N THR A 233 -12.11 -3.31 -10.06
CA THR A 233 -11.94 -4.76 -10.01
C THR A 233 -13.07 -5.49 -10.73
N PRO A 234 -14.36 -5.31 -10.39
CA PRO A 234 -15.44 -6.01 -11.09
C PRO A 234 -15.59 -5.59 -12.55
N LEU A 235 -15.11 -4.40 -12.93
CA LEU A 235 -15.16 -3.91 -14.30
C LEU A 235 -14.06 -4.52 -15.19
N PHE A 236 -12.82 -4.49 -14.72
CA PHE A 236 -11.66 -4.83 -15.56
C PHE A 236 -11.13 -6.25 -15.37
N LEU A 237 -11.34 -6.86 -14.20
CA LEU A 237 -10.85 -8.21 -13.94
C LEU A 237 -11.39 -9.25 -14.92
N PRO A 238 -12.71 -9.29 -15.26
CA PRO A 238 -13.23 -10.22 -16.26
C PRO A 238 -12.57 -10.04 -17.63
N ILE A 239 -12.32 -8.79 -18.04
CA ILE A 239 -11.65 -8.47 -19.31
C ILE A 239 -10.22 -9.00 -19.32
N CYS A 240 -9.48 -8.80 -18.23
CA CYS A 240 -8.11 -9.31 -18.11
C CYS A 240 -8.05 -10.85 -18.08
N GLN A 241 -9.02 -11.49 -17.44
CA GLN A 241 -9.14 -12.95 -17.41
C GLN A 241 -9.43 -13.53 -18.80
N SER A 242 -10.20 -12.84 -19.64
CA SER A 242 -10.45 -13.28 -21.02
C SER A 242 -9.17 -13.36 -21.88
N PHE A 243 -8.14 -12.59 -21.52
CA PHE A 243 -6.80 -12.63 -22.13
C PHE A 243 -5.84 -13.61 -21.47
N GLY A 244 -6.31 -14.40 -20.50
CA GLY A 244 -5.50 -15.35 -19.76
C GLY A 244 -4.62 -14.72 -18.67
N MET A 245 -4.91 -13.49 -18.25
CA MET A 245 -4.20 -12.83 -17.15
C MET A 245 -4.67 -13.39 -15.80
N SER A 246 -3.73 -13.68 -14.90
CA SER A 246 -4.07 -14.13 -13.55
C SER A 246 -4.64 -12.98 -12.72
N THR A 247 -5.50 -13.32 -11.75
CA THR A 247 -6.08 -12.36 -10.79
C THR A 247 -5.00 -11.61 -10.02
N ILE A 248 -3.90 -12.30 -9.67
CA ILE A 248 -2.77 -11.70 -8.95
C ILE A 248 -2.09 -10.62 -9.81
N HIS A 249 -1.83 -10.92 -11.10
CA HIS A 249 -1.16 -9.98 -11.99
C HIS A 249 -2.00 -8.72 -12.20
N PHE A 250 -3.30 -8.87 -12.44
CA PHE A 250 -4.21 -7.72 -12.56
C PHE A 250 -4.26 -6.92 -11.26
N GLY A 251 -4.35 -7.59 -10.11
CA GLY A 251 -4.35 -6.93 -8.80
C GLY A 251 -3.11 -6.09 -8.57
N MET A 252 -1.95 -6.56 -8.98
CA MET A 252 -0.71 -5.80 -8.91
C MET A 252 -0.75 -4.56 -9.79
N ILE A 253 -1.24 -4.67 -11.03
CA ILE A 253 -1.39 -3.52 -11.94
C ILE A 253 -2.34 -2.48 -11.32
N LEU A 254 -3.48 -2.91 -10.79
CA LEU A 254 -4.49 -2.04 -10.22
C LEU A 254 -4.00 -1.28 -8.98
N VAL A 255 -3.28 -1.96 -8.09
CA VAL A 255 -2.77 -1.34 -6.85
C VAL A 255 -1.54 -0.45 -7.11
N TYR A 256 -0.83 -0.69 -8.20
CA TYR A 256 0.33 0.11 -8.63
C TYR A 256 -0.05 1.43 -9.30
N ASN A 257 -1.27 1.53 -9.79
CA ASN A 257 -1.78 2.68 -10.52
C ASN A 257 -2.39 3.72 -9.59
#